data_0c38f61b0ccf0fd9593eb3134e70b07e
#
_entry.id   0c38f61b0ccf0fd9593eb3134e70b07e
#
_cell.length_a   1.000
_cell.length_b   1.000
_cell.length_c   1.000
_cell.angle_alpha   90.00
_cell.angle_beta   90.00
_cell.angle_gamma   90.00
#
_symmetry.space_group_name_H-M   'P 1'
#
loop_
_entity.id
_entity.type
_entity.pdbx_description
1 polymer ?
#
loop_
_entity_poly.entity_id
_entity_poly.type
_entity_poly.pdbx_seq_one_letter_code
_entity_poly.pdbx_strand_id
1 'polypeptide(L)'
;SDRPEPNPEAEGVLFVVAGEASLTIAGTTHTLSPGGYAFLPPGSDWSLLNKSHEPARFHWVRKRYEAVEGIVKPTAFVTNENEQPIRWMADTRERWGTTRFVEPDDLRHDMHVNIVTLEPGAVIPFEETHVMEHGLYVLEGKAVYRLNRDWVEVEAGDFMWLRAFCPQACYAGPERFRYLLYKDVNRHMKLGL
;
A
#
# COMPACT_ATOMS: atom_id res chain seq x y z
N SER A 1 12.34 12.89 -11.54
CA SER A 1 11.49 13.33 -12.64
C SER A 1 10.85 14.66 -12.29
N ASP A 2 10.96 15.59 -13.18
CA ASP A 2 10.31 16.90 -13.14
C ASP A 2 8.94 16.90 -13.85
N ARG A 3 8.47 15.72 -14.24
CA ARG A 3 7.18 15.55 -14.91
C ARG A 3 6.18 14.98 -13.93
N PRO A 4 5.11 15.71 -13.65
CA PRO A 4 3.98 15.23 -12.87
C PRO A 4 3.27 14.07 -13.59
N GLU A 5 2.34 13.43 -12.91
CA GLU A 5 1.43 12.47 -13.48
C GLU A 5 0.71 13.07 -14.71
N PRO A 6 0.87 12.51 -15.90
CA PRO A 6 0.25 13.06 -17.12
C PRO A 6 -1.26 12.86 -17.17
N ASN A 7 -1.82 11.95 -16.40
CA ASN A 7 -3.25 11.70 -16.33
C ASN A 7 -3.88 12.49 -15.18
N PRO A 8 -4.68 13.55 -15.45
CA PRO A 8 -5.28 14.38 -14.42
C PRO A 8 -6.35 13.66 -13.59
N GLU A 9 -6.80 12.47 -14.03
CA GLU A 9 -7.77 11.66 -13.29
C GLU A 9 -7.08 10.61 -12.39
N ALA A 10 -5.74 10.46 -12.52
CA ALA A 10 -5.00 9.49 -11.71
C ALA A 10 -4.67 10.06 -10.32
N GLU A 11 -4.87 9.23 -9.31
CA GLU A 11 -4.28 9.38 -8.01
C GLU A 11 -3.08 8.45 -7.85
N GLY A 12 -2.24 8.69 -6.86
CA GLY A 12 -1.08 7.86 -6.62
C GLY A 12 -0.62 7.85 -5.18
N VAL A 13 0.11 6.79 -4.85
CA VAL A 13 0.88 6.69 -3.62
C VAL A 13 2.33 6.46 -3.98
N LEU A 14 3.22 7.23 -3.38
CA LEU A 14 4.65 7.00 -3.38
C LEU A 14 5.04 6.39 -2.02
N PHE A 15 5.78 5.29 -2.03
CA PHE A 15 6.34 4.67 -0.83
C PHE A 15 7.83 4.40 -1.05
N VAL A 16 8.69 5.05 -0.25
CA VAL A 16 10.16 4.94 -0.39
C VAL A 16 10.67 3.74 0.38
N VAL A 17 11.42 2.87 -0.30
CA VAL A 17 12.03 1.67 0.30
C VAL A 17 13.53 1.81 0.56
N ALA A 18 14.22 2.70 -0.19
CA ALA A 18 15.63 2.96 0.03
C ALA A 18 16.04 4.32 -0.57
N GLY A 19 17.09 4.92 0.01
CA GLY A 19 17.59 6.24 -0.39
C GLY A 19 16.63 7.35 -0.01
N GLU A 20 16.81 8.53 -0.61
CA GLU A 20 16.00 9.72 -0.35
C GLU A 20 15.48 10.33 -1.65
N ALA A 21 14.28 10.88 -1.60
CA ALA A 21 13.67 11.63 -2.69
C ALA A 21 13.07 12.95 -2.19
N SER A 22 13.26 14.03 -2.94
CA SER A 22 12.62 15.32 -2.73
C SER A 22 11.31 15.35 -3.51
N LEU A 23 10.19 15.37 -2.80
CA LEU A 23 8.84 15.50 -3.36
C LEU A 23 8.36 16.94 -3.16
N THR A 24 8.03 17.63 -4.24
CA THR A 24 7.38 18.96 -4.16
C THR A 24 5.92 18.79 -4.55
N ILE A 25 5.01 19.24 -3.69
CA ILE A 25 3.54 19.24 -3.90
C ILE A 25 3.05 20.68 -3.74
N ALA A 26 2.41 21.23 -4.77
CA ALA A 26 1.88 22.59 -4.76
C ALA A 26 2.88 23.64 -4.20
N GLY A 27 4.13 23.54 -4.60
CA GLY A 27 5.23 24.41 -4.19
C GLY A 27 5.89 24.09 -2.85
N THR A 28 5.35 23.18 -2.04
CA THR A 28 5.96 22.75 -0.77
C THR A 28 6.81 21.51 -0.99
N THR A 29 8.07 21.54 -0.54
CA THR A 29 9.02 20.43 -0.69
C THR A 29 9.12 19.61 0.58
N HIS A 30 9.03 18.29 0.43
CA HIS A 30 9.17 17.27 1.46
C HIS A 30 10.33 16.35 1.11
N THR A 31 11.10 15.93 2.11
CA THR A 31 12.09 14.85 1.94
C THR A 31 11.45 13.52 2.34
N LEU A 32 11.41 12.59 1.40
CA LEU A 32 10.95 11.23 1.64
C LEU A 32 12.18 10.33 1.85
N SER A 33 12.31 9.76 3.03
CA SER A 33 13.31 8.73 3.40
C SER A 33 12.66 7.34 3.42
N PRO A 34 13.38 6.24 3.68
CA PRO A 34 12.78 4.91 3.81
C PRO A 34 11.60 4.89 4.77
N GLY A 35 10.51 4.25 4.36
CA GLY A 35 9.20 4.30 5.04
C GLY A 35 8.36 5.54 4.74
N GLY A 36 8.93 6.53 4.01
CA GLY A 36 8.21 7.73 3.60
C GLY A 36 7.06 7.40 2.66
N TYR A 37 5.91 7.97 2.97
CA TYR A 37 4.65 7.76 2.26
C TYR A 37 4.09 9.11 1.81
N ALA A 38 3.65 9.19 0.57
CA ALA A 38 2.93 10.36 0.06
C ALA A 38 1.68 9.92 -0.72
N PHE A 39 0.53 10.50 -0.37
CA PHE A 39 -0.70 10.36 -1.16
C PHE A 39 -0.87 11.59 -2.06
N LEU A 40 -1.10 11.34 -3.33
CA LEU A 40 -1.23 12.35 -4.39
C LEU A 40 -2.61 12.20 -5.05
N PRO A 41 -3.58 13.06 -4.69
CA PRO A 41 -4.92 13.00 -5.29
C PRO A 41 -4.89 13.39 -6.78
N PRO A 42 -5.95 13.06 -7.54
CA PRO A 42 -6.02 13.41 -8.96
C PRO A 42 -5.94 14.92 -9.19
N GLY A 43 -5.17 15.31 -10.20
CA GLY A 43 -4.93 16.71 -10.56
C GLY A 43 -3.89 17.41 -9.69
N SER A 44 -3.14 16.68 -8.85
CA SER A 44 -2.07 17.25 -8.04
C SER A 44 -0.92 17.78 -8.91
N ASP A 45 -0.46 18.97 -8.59
CA ASP A 45 0.80 19.50 -9.11
C ASP A 45 1.94 19.03 -8.20
N TRP A 46 2.78 18.12 -8.72
CA TRP A 46 3.90 17.56 -7.97
C TRP A 46 5.07 17.19 -8.86
N SER A 47 6.26 17.17 -8.24
CA SER A 47 7.48 16.69 -8.88
C SER A 47 8.32 15.87 -7.89
N LEU A 48 9.08 14.91 -8.40
CA LEU A 48 9.96 14.05 -7.61
C LEU A 48 11.38 14.11 -8.18
N LEU A 49 12.32 14.48 -7.32
CA LEU A 49 13.75 14.60 -7.66
C LEU A 49 14.58 13.81 -6.65
N ASN A 50 15.58 13.11 -7.15
CA ASN A 50 16.69 12.63 -6.32
C ASN A 50 17.77 13.70 -6.32
N LYS A 51 18.05 14.30 -5.17
CA LYS A 51 19.10 15.32 -4.97
C LYS A 51 20.39 14.71 -4.36
N SER A 52 20.33 13.43 -3.99
CA SER A 52 21.49 12.72 -3.43
C SER A 52 22.33 12.06 -4.53
N HIS A 53 23.53 11.60 -4.18
CA HIS A 53 24.36 10.79 -5.07
C HIS A 53 23.95 9.31 -5.08
N GLU A 54 23.19 8.88 -4.07
CA GLU A 54 22.72 7.50 -3.95
C GLU A 54 21.36 7.32 -4.63
N PRO A 55 21.10 6.17 -5.26
CA PRO A 55 19.81 5.89 -5.87
C PRO A 55 18.68 5.85 -4.85
N ALA A 56 17.57 6.50 -5.15
CA ALA A 56 16.31 6.31 -4.43
C ALA A 56 15.48 5.22 -5.09
N ARG A 57 14.95 4.30 -4.28
CA ARG A 57 14.02 3.26 -4.71
C ARG A 57 12.69 3.47 -4.02
N PHE A 58 11.62 3.43 -4.80
CA PHE A 58 10.27 3.64 -4.29
C PHE A 58 9.26 2.86 -5.12
N HIS A 59 8.12 2.54 -4.50
CA HIS A 59 6.94 2.06 -5.19
C HIS A 59 6.06 3.25 -5.55
N TRP A 60 5.57 3.25 -6.76
CA TRP A 60 4.56 4.19 -7.21
C TRP A 60 3.32 3.40 -7.62
N VAL A 61 2.34 3.36 -6.71
CA VAL A 61 1.03 2.78 -6.92
C VAL A 61 0.12 3.87 -7.46
N ARG A 62 -0.54 3.63 -8.58
CA ARG A 62 -1.40 4.62 -9.23
C ARG A 62 -2.63 3.96 -9.85
N LYS A 63 -3.74 4.66 -9.80
CA LYS A 63 -4.99 4.27 -10.44
C LYS A 63 -5.80 5.49 -10.85
N ARG A 64 -6.82 5.28 -11.69
CA ARG A 64 -7.83 6.30 -11.94
C ARG A 64 -8.72 6.43 -10.71
N TYR A 65 -8.87 7.64 -10.19
CA TYR A 65 -9.76 7.94 -9.08
C TYR A 65 -11.23 7.88 -9.54
N GLU A 66 -12.07 7.21 -8.78
CA GLU A 66 -13.50 7.15 -9.01
C GLU A 66 -14.24 8.13 -8.10
N ALA A 67 -14.63 9.27 -8.63
CA ALA A 67 -15.39 10.27 -7.89
C ALA A 67 -16.82 9.78 -7.58
N VAL A 68 -17.30 10.10 -6.40
CA VAL A 68 -18.68 9.84 -5.96
C VAL A 68 -19.37 11.17 -5.66
N GLU A 69 -20.60 11.32 -6.12
CA GLU A 69 -21.41 12.50 -5.86
C GLU A 69 -21.59 12.73 -4.34
N GLY A 70 -21.39 13.97 -3.90
CA GLY A 70 -21.49 14.36 -2.49
C GLY A 70 -20.25 14.04 -1.65
N ILE A 71 -19.24 13.34 -2.19
CA ILE A 71 -17.99 13.06 -1.50
C ILE A 71 -16.88 13.97 -2.03
N VAL A 72 -16.30 14.77 -1.13
CA VAL A 72 -15.17 15.65 -1.48
C VAL A 72 -13.92 14.79 -1.73
N LYS A 73 -13.14 15.13 -2.77
CA LYS A 73 -11.87 14.47 -3.05
C LYS A 73 -10.90 14.60 -1.86
N PRO A 74 -10.08 13.58 -1.60
CA PRO A 74 -9.05 13.67 -0.55
C PRO A 74 -7.98 14.70 -0.92
N THR A 75 -7.28 15.20 0.08
CA THR A 75 -6.15 16.12 -0.09
C THR A 75 -4.82 15.37 -0.06
N ALA A 76 -3.80 15.92 -0.71
CA ALA A 76 -2.44 15.38 -0.62
C ALA A 76 -1.92 15.43 0.80
N PHE A 77 -1.15 14.42 1.20
CA PHE A 77 -0.42 14.42 2.46
C PHE A 77 0.87 13.60 2.35
N VAL A 78 1.80 13.88 3.26
CA VAL A 78 3.07 13.18 3.41
C VAL A 78 3.21 12.74 4.85
N THR A 79 3.68 11.52 5.07
CA THR A 79 3.96 10.94 6.38
C THR A 79 5.08 9.88 6.27
N ASN A 80 5.38 9.21 7.37
CA ASN A 80 6.32 8.09 7.40
C ASN A 80 5.70 6.92 8.18
N GLU A 81 6.04 5.69 7.82
CA GLU A 81 5.55 4.49 8.52
C GLU A 81 5.87 4.52 10.02
N ASN A 82 6.99 5.13 10.41
CA ASN A 82 7.41 5.27 11.80
C ASN A 82 6.53 6.22 12.63
N GLU A 83 5.71 7.04 11.97
CA GLU A 83 4.75 7.95 12.59
C GLU A 83 3.38 7.29 12.76
N GLN A 84 3.21 6.08 12.23
CA GLN A 84 1.95 5.36 12.23
C GLN A 84 2.04 4.10 13.10
N PRO A 85 1.16 3.90 14.09
CA PRO A 85 1.18 2.71 14.91
C PRO A 85 0.74 1.48 14.12
N ILE A 86 1.30 0.31 14.47
CA ILE A 86 0.74 -0.96 14.03
C ILE A 86 -0.57 -1.17 14.78
N ARG A 87 -1.66 -1.34 14.05
CA ARG A 87 -2.97 -1.71 14.59
C ARG A 87 -3.10 -3.23 14.54
N TRP A 88 -2.90 -3.86 15.67
CA TRP A 88 -2.96 -5.31 15.80
C TRP A 88 -4.39 -5.82 15.66
N MET A 89 -4.55 -6.93 14.96
CA MET A 89 -5.85 -7.59 14.82
C MET A 89 -6.26 -8.21 16.16
N ALA A 90 -7.54 -8.14 16.46
CA ALA A 90 -8.10 -8.70 17.70
C ALA A 90 -7.73 -10.19 17.84
N ASP A 91 -7.51 -10.63 19.05
CA ASP A 91 -7.23 -12.03 19.43
C ASP A 91 -5.98 -12.66 18.82
N THR A 92 -5.11 -11.85 18.19
CA THR A 92 -3.85 -12.33 17.58
C THR A 92 -2.64 -12.23 18.51
N ARG A 93 -2.79 -11.73 19.74
CA ARG A 93 -1.69 -11.49 20.69
C ARG A 93 -0.58 -10.63 20.07
N GLU A 94 -0.96 -9.57 19.34
CA GLU A 94 -0.03 -8.67 18.65
C GLU A 94 0.91 -9.38 17.67
N ARG A 95 0.39 -10.39 16.97
CA ARG A 95 1.19 -11.15 16.01
C ARG A 95 0.85 -10.87 14.55
N TRP A 96 -0.33 -10.29 14.28
CA TRP A 96 -0.77 -9.87 12.97
C TRP A 96 -1.38 -8.48 13.07
N GLY A 97 -0.85 -7.53 12.34
CA GLY A 97 -1.31 -6.15 12.38
C GLY A 97 -1.12 -5.41 11.06
N THR A 98 -1.63 -4.19 11.04
CA THR A 98 -1.58 -3.33 9.86
C THR A 98 -1.16 -1.92 10.26
N THR A 99 -0.15 -1.37 9.60
CA THR A 99 0.15 0.06 9.61
C THR A 99 -0.67 0.74 8.54
N ARG A 100 -1.54 1.67 8.94
CA ARG A 100 -2.48 2.35 8.04
C ARG A 100 -2.12 3.82 7.92
N PHE A 101 -2.11 4.32 6.69
CA PHE A 101 -1.85 5.73 6.36
C PHE A 101 -3.15 6.51 6.13
N VAL A 102 -4.26 5.80 5.94
CA VAL A 102 -5.61 6.34 5.76
C VAL A 102 -6.56 5.57 6.67
N GLU A 103 -7.54 6.26 7.27
CA GLU A 103 -8.56 5.60 8.07
C GLU A 103 -9.45 4.69 7.19
N PRO A 104 -9.77 3.47 7.68
CA PRO A 104 -10.45 2.46 6.87
C PRO A 104 -11.85 2.86 6.38
N ASP A 105 -12.51 3.73 7.12
CA ASP A 105 -13.88 4.22 6.89
C ASP A 105 -13.92 5.60 6.21
N ASP A 106 -12.77 6.14 5.82
CA ASP A 106 -12.72 7.38 5.05
C ASP A 106 -13.13 7.15 3.60
N LEU A 107 -14.41 7.38 3.32
CA LEU A 107 -15.02 7.17 2.01
C LEU A 107 -14.46 8.07 0.89
N ARG A 108 -13.63 9.07 1.23
CA ARG A 108 -12.96 9.91 0.23
C ARG A 108 -11.95 9.15 -0.59
N HIS A 109 -11.32 8.11 0.01
CA HIS A 109 -10.33 7.28 -0.65
C HIS A 109 -10.96 6.06 -1.32
N ASP A 110 -10.53 5.74 -2.52
CA ASP A 110 -10.92 4.55 -3.26
C ASP A 110 -9.75 3.56 -3.47
N MET A 111 -8.63 3.87 -2.86
CA MET A 111 -7.43 3.05 -2.81
C MET A 111 -6.79 3.13 -1.42
N HIS A 112 -6.39 2.00 -0.88
CA HIS A 112 -5.51 1.95 0.29
C HIS A 112 -4.18 1.30 -0.06
N VAL A 113 -3.10 1.91 0.41
CA VAL A 113 -1.77 1.32 0.42
C VAL A 113 -1.31 1.29 1.87
N ASN A 114 -1.19 0.09 2.44
CA ASN A 114 -0.90 -0.15 3.85
C ASN A 114 0.28 -1.10 3.99
N ILE A 115 0.82 -1.25 5.19
CA ILE A 115 1.79 -2.29 5.50
C ILE A 115 1.13 -3.33 6.40
N VAL A 116 1.19 -4.58 6.00
CA VAL A 116 0.80 -5.71 6.85
C VAL A 116 2.06 -6.28 7.49
N THR A 117 1.98 -6.55 8.79
CA THR A 117 3.06 -7.10 9.60
C THR A 117 2.60 -8.38 10.28
N LEU A 118 3.35 -9.45 10.07
CA LEU A 118 3.23 -10.72 10.79
C LEU A 118 4.53 -10.97 11.56
N GLU A 119 4.41 -11.19 12.86
CA GLU A 119 5.55 -11.59 13.70
C GLU A 119 5.98 -13.03 13.36
N PRO A 120 7.21 -13.47 13.74
CA PRO A 120 7.74 -14.78 13.40
C PRO A 120 6.76 -15.92 13.67
N GLY A 121 6.46 -16.73 12.64
CA GLY A 121 5.50 -17.84 12.70
C GLY A 121 4.04 -17.43 12.93
N ALA A 122 3.71 -16.15 12.76
CA ALA A 122 2.33 -15.70 12.77
C ALA A 122 1.59 -16.16 11.51
N VAL A 123 0.27 -16.27 11.60
CA VAL A 123 -0.54 -16.79 10.51
C VAL A 123 -1.80 -15.95 10.32
N ILE A 124 -2.27 -15.90 9.08
CA ILE A 124 -3.66 -15.62 8.74
C ILE A 124 -4.29 -17.00 8.53
N PRO A 125 -5.01 -17.56 9.54
CA PRO A 125 -5.24 -19.00 9.64
C PRO A 125 -6.47 -19.50 8.85
N PHE A 126 -7.11 -18.64 8.10
CA PHE A 126 -8.30 -18.95 7.31
C PHE A 126 -8.15 -18.41 5.89
N GLU A 127 -8.87 -19.02 4.97
CA GLU A 127 -8.89 -18.56 3.60
C GLU A 127 -9.78 -17.31 3.49
N GLU A 128 -9.14 -16.13 3.54
CA GLU A 128 -9.84 -14.89 3.24
C GLU A 128 -10.26 -14.87 1.76
N THR A 129 -11.45 -14.36 1.50
CA THR A 129 -11.88 -14.02 0.15
C THR A 129 -12.75 -12.77 0.18
N HIS A 130 -12.56 -11.89 -0.75
CA HIS A 130 -13.29 -10.62 -0.84
C HIS A 130 -13.23 -10.04 -2.26
N VAL A 131 -14.11 -9.08 -2.54
CA VAL A 131 -14.26 -8.45 -3.85
C VAL A 131 -13.04 -7.62 -4.27
N MET A 132 -12.26 -7.09 -3.31
CA MET A 132 -11.12 -6.24 -3.61
C MET A 132 -9.99 -7.03 -4.24
N GLU A 133 -9.40 -6.49 -5.31
CA GLU A 133 -8.12 -6.95 -5.82
C GLU A 133 -6.98 -6.44 -4.93
N HIS A 134 -5.92 -7.22 -4.82
CA HIS A 134 -4.73 -6.88 -4.05
C HIS A 134 -3.47 -6.93 -4.91
N GLY A 135 -2.59 -5.95 -4.68
CA GLY A 135 -1.20 -6.04 -5.05
C GLY A 135 -0.37 -6.07 -3.76
N LEU A 136 0.54 -7.03 -3.62
CA LEU A 136 1.41 -7.18 -2.46
C LEU A 136 2.87 -7.17 -2.89
N TYR A 137 3.67 -6.29 -2.28
CA TYR A 137 5.11 -6.31 -2.42
C TYR A 137 5.76 -6.65 -1.08
N VAL A 138 6.56 -7.71 -1.05
CA VAL A 138 7.23 -8.16 0.18
C VAL A 138 8.38 -7.23 0.53
N LEU A 139 8.29 -6.59 1.69
CA LEU A 139 9.29 -5.66 2.21
C LEU A 139 10.37 -6.37 3.03
N GLU A 140 9.98 -7.42 3.78
CA GLU A 140 10.85 -8.07 4.75
C GLU A 140 10.41 -9.52 4.99
N GLY A 141 11.37 -10.41 5.17
CA GLY A 141 11.16 -11.80 5.59
C GLY A 141 10.69 -12.72 4.47
N LYS A 142 10.20 -13.89 4.90
CA LYS A 142 9.66 -14.96 4.05
C LYS A 142 8.35 -15.48 4.58
N ALA A 143 7.50 -15.96 3.69
CA ALA A 143 6.22 -16.57 4.03
C ALA A 143 5.84 -17.64 3.01
N VAL A 144 4.88 -18.46 3.40
CA VAL A 144 4.15 -19.31 2.47
C VAL A 144 2.73 -18.79 2.36
N TYR A 145 2.33 -18.46 1.14
CA TYR A 145 0.96 -18.12 0.82
C TYR A 145 0.21 -19.30 0.23
N ARG A 146 -1.03 -19.49 0.64
CA ARG A 146 -1.99 -20.25 -0.11
C ARG A 146 -2.78 -19.29 -1.00
N LEU A 147 -2.72 -19.49 -2.32
CA LEU A 147 -3.44 -18.72 -3.33
C LEU A 147 -4.30 -19.68 -4.14
N ASN A 148 -5.62 -19.60 -3.99
CA ASN A 148 -6.55 -20.60 -4.50
C ASN A 148 -6.19 -22.02 -3.99
N ARG A 149 -5.62 -22.86 -4.88
CA ARG A 149 -5.20 -24.25 -4.57
C ARG A 149 -3.69 -24.39 -4.42
N ASP A 150 -2.94 -23.34 -4.76
CA ASP A 150 -1.49 -23.37 -4.84
C ASP A 150 -0.85 -22.87 -3.54
N TRP A 151 0.28 -23.47 -3.21
CA TRP A 151 1.17 -23.00 -2.15
C TRP A 151 2.36 -22.32 -2.79
N VAL A 152 2.61 -21.07 -2.43
CA VAL A 152 3.65 -20.24 -3.02
C VAL A 152 4.55 -19.71 -1.90
N GLU A 153 5.84 -20.02 -1.99
CA GLU A 153 6.84 -19.37 -1.15
C GLU A 153 7.15 -17.98 -1.71
N VAL A 154 7.23 -16.99 -0.82
CA VAL A 154 7.53 -15.60 -1.15
C VAL A 154 8.56 -15.02 -0.19
N GLU A 155 9.41 -14.13 -0.71
CA GLU A 155 10.46 -13.47 0.07
C GLU A 155 10.57 -11.98 -0.27
N ALA A 156 11.38 -11.26 0.51
CA ALA A 156 11.61 -9.84 0.29
C ALA A 156 12.03 -9.54 -1.17
N GLY A 157 11.29 -8.63 -1.81
CA GLY A 157 11.45 -8.27 -3.22
C GLY A 157 10.40 -8.89 -4.15
N ASP A 158 9.68 -9.90 -3.71
CA ASP A 158 8.63 -10.51 -4.51
C ASP A 158 7.37 -9.64 -4.58
N PHE A 159 6.65 -9.79 -5.69
CA PHE A 159 5.36 -9.16 -5.92
C PHE A 159 4.30 -10.18 -6.28
N MET A 160 3.14 -10.06 -5.66
CA MET A 160 1.96 -10.87 -5.95
C MET A 160 0.79 -9.99 -6.35
N TRP A 161 0.01 -10.43 -7.32
CA TRP A 161 -1.29 -9.84 -7.62
C TRP A 161 -2.39 -10.87 -7.45
N LEU A 162 -3.32 -10.56 -6.57
CA LEU A 162 -4.47 -11.38 -6.25
C LEU A 162 -5.73 -10.76 -6.85
N ARG A 163 -6.38 -11.50 -7.71
CA ARG A 163 -7.66 -11.08 -8.29
C ARG A 163 -8.78 -11.10 -7.26
N ALA A 164 -9.86 -10.38 -7.59
CA ALA A 164 -11.10 -10.45 -6.82
C ALA A 164 -11.50 -11.90 -6.51
N PHE A 165 -11.94 -12.13 -5.28
CA PHE A 165 -12.36 -13.44 -4.75
C PHE A 165 -11.28 -14.53 -4.73
N CYS A 166 -10.01 -14.22 -4.89
CA CYS A 166 -8.93 -15.18 -4.70
C CYS A 166 -8.89 -15.62 -3.23
N PRO A 167 -9.15 -16.90 -2.91
CA PRO A 167 -8.94 -17.42 -1.57
C PRO A 167 -7.46 -17.36 -1.21
N GLN A 168 -7.15 -16.80 -0.05
CA GLN A 168 -5.78 -16.57 0.36
C GLN A 168 -5.60 -16.81 1.86
N ALA A 169 -4.46 -17.39 2.24
CA ALA A 169 -3.99 -17.49 3.60
C ALA A 169 -2.47 -17.26 3.64
N CYS A 170 -1.94 -16.84 4.78
CA CYS A 170 -0.52 -16.51 4.92
C CYS A 170 0.07 -17.16 6.16
N TYR A 171 1.26 -17.73 6.01
CA TYR A 171 2.04 -18.37 7.07
C TYR A 171 3.44 -17.77 7.06
N ALA A 172 3.70 -16.84 8.01
CA ALA A 172 5.01 -16.22 8.14
C ALA A 172 6.07 -17.25 8.54
N GLY A 173 7.27 -17.08 8.02
CA GLY A 173 8.45 -17.87 8.35
C GLY A 173 9.00 -17.56 9.75
N PRO A 174 10.26 -17.97 10.02
CA PRO A 174 10.89 -17.79 11.34
C PRO A 174 11.31 -16.35 11.65
N GLU A 175 11.20 -15.45 10.68
CA GLU A 175 11.49 -14.03 10.82
C GLU A 175 10.20 -13.22 10.68
N ARG A 176 10.25 -11.94 11.07
CA ARG A 176 9.14 -11.01 10.82
C ARG A 176 8.89 -10.93 9.33
N PHE A 177 7.63 -11.00 8.93
CA PHE A 177 7.20 -10.88 7.55
C PHE A 177 6.38 -9.61 7.37
N ARG A 178 6.79 -8.76 6.41
CA ARG A 178 6.12 -7.48 6.13
C ARG A 178 5.91 -7.32 4.63
N TYR A 179 4.77 -6.80 4.26
CA TYR A 179 4.50 -6.47 2.86
C TYR A 179 3.69 -5.18 2.72
N LEU A 180 3.99 -4.45 1.65
CA LEU A 180 3.20 -3.32 1.20
C LEU A 180 1.98 -3.86 0.46
N LEU A 181 0.79 -3.54 0.96
CA LEU A 181 -0.48 -3.98 0.42
C LEU A 181 -1.18 -2.83 -0.29
N TYR A 182 -1.39 -2.96 -1.59
CA TYR A 182 -2.37 -2.16 -2.33
C TYR A 182 -3.72 -2.88 -2.37
N LYS A 183 -4.81 -2.15 -2.22
CA LYS A 183 -6.16 -2.65 -2.50
C LYS A 183 -7.13 -1.54 -2.88
N ASP A 184 -8.08 -1.87 -3.78
CA ASP A 184 -9.24 -1.04 -4.04
C ASP A 184 -10.20 -1.07 -2.85
N VAL A 185 -10.77 0.10 -2.51
CA VAL A 185 -11.71 0.24 -1.40
C VAL A 185 -12.84 1.19 -1.80
N ASN A 186 -13.98 1.09 -1.12
CA ASN A 186 -15.11 2.04 -1.22
C ASN A 186 -15.73 2.23 -2.62
N ARG A 187 -15.16 1.62 -3.66
CA ARG A 187 -15.64 1.62 -5.06
C ARG A 187 -15.58 0.19 -5.58
N HIS A 188 -16.46 -0.64 -5.06
CA HIS A 188 -16.48 -2.05 -5.44
C HIS A 188 -16.95 -2.22 -6.87
N MET A 189 -16.38 -3.21 -7.54
CA MET A 189 -16.78 -3.64 -8.86
C MET A 189 -18.29 -3.84 -8.89
N LYS A 190 -18.96 -3.22 -9.87
CA LYS A 190 -20.37 -3.50 -10.11
C LYS A 190 -20.48 -4.95 -10.58
N LEU A 191 -21.00 -5.80 -9.72
CA LEU A 191 -21.41 -7.14 -10.12
C LEU A 191 -22.60 -6.94 -11.05
N GLY A 192 -22.40 -7.14 -12.35
CA GLY A 192 -23.50 -7.12 -13.31
C GLY A 192 -24.45 -8.28 -12.93
N LEU A 193 -25.58 -7.93 -12.36
CA LEU A 193 -26.73 -8.81 -12.18
C LEU A 193 -27.66 -8.64 -13.37
#